data_8f6fe0d98cbd0a18d79798787d548494
#
_entry.id   8f6fe0d98cbd0a18d79798787d548494
#
_cell.length_a   1.000
_cell.length_b   1.000
_cell.length_c   1.000
_cell.angle_alpha   90.00
_cell.angle_beta   90.00
_cell.angle_gamma   90.00
#
_symmetry.space_group_name_H-M   'P 1'
#
loop_
_entity.id
_entity.type
_entity.pdbx_description
1 polymer ?
#
loop_
_entity_poly.entity_id
_entity_poly.type
_entity_poly.pdbx_seq_one_letter_code
_entity_poly.pdbx_strand_id
1 'polypeptide(L)'
;MRVPLSWLSEFVTLQVPLADLLERLPAAGIEVAEVECVGADWDREKILVGEITAVRQHPNADRLTLATVAYGGGRTIEVVTGAPNVTVGLAGVKVPLALSGARLVDAYAPEGGTIVLKPSKIRGVRSEGMVCSEKELGLSAEHEGILFLPEDAVPGTPLAELLGDTVLHVELTPNLAHCLSLAGLAREVAAMGCGELVARADALAEGGGDASAAVAVRIEDPDLCARYCAAIVEGVTIGPAPFVLRHRLRLAGIRPINNVVDVTNYVMWETGQPLHAFDLDRLRGEPGGAPAAIVVRRSRPGEAMSTLDGARRELAAGTLLICDGKGPVALAGVMGGLESEVTDATRRVLIEAAQFDRTSIRVTAIGQRLPSEASLRFGRGVPAAGCPGAARRAAELMRRHAGGTVARGLVDVYPRPQEARTVRLPADEVARVLGANIPEAEVRRILVSLGCTVAAAERGALAVGVPATRLDLAIPADLVEEIARITGYHRIPSAPMSGEFDPPCPDAALDAEDRACDALVACGLTEVITYSLTDPAWCLRLGLESDASGFVCLANPMTADRTHLRRHLLPGLLETLQHNLRHVGRVAIFELARVYIPGGEQLPEEPRRLGLLLSGPSSPPWWGEPEPPL
;
A
#
# COMPACT_ATOMS: atom_id res chain seq x y z
N MET A 1 2.32 -1.26 -3.17
CA MET A 1 1.34 -1.05 -4.28
C MET A 1 1.24 -2.33 -5.07
N ARG A 2 0.03 -2.78 -5.43
CA ARG A 2 -0.18 -3.94 -6.30
C ARG A 2 -0.24 -3.49 -7.76
N VAL A 3 0.51 -4.14 -8.62
CA VAL A 3 0.71 -3.75 -10.04
C VAL A 3 0.39 -4.96 -10.94
N PRO A 4 -0.82 -5.06 -11.51
CA PRO A 4 -1.14 -6.06 -12.51
C PRO A 4 -0.34 -5.78 -13.80
N LEU A 5 0.38 -6.77 -14.31
CA LEU A 5 1.21 -6.60 -15.51
C LEU A 5 0.38 -6.32 -16.76
N SER A 6 -0.82 -6.92 -16.87
CA SER A 6 -1.73 -6.63 -17.97
C SER A 6 -2.14 -5.15 -18.01
N TRP A 7 -2.30 -4.52 -16.82
CA TRP A 7 -2.63 -3.10 -16.74
C TRP A 7 -1.41 -2.21 -16.95
N LEU A 8 -0.22 -2.60 -16.42
CA LEU A 8 1.03 -1.88 -16.66
C LEU A 8 1.38 -1.85 -18.16
N SER A 9 1.07 -2.92 -18.89
CA SER A 9 1.35 -3.01 -20.34
C SER A 9 0.59 -1.98 -21.19
N GLU A 10 -0.46 -1.33 -20.66
CA GLU A 10 -1.08 -0.19 -21.34
C GLU A 10 -0.24 1.11 -21.28
N PHE A 11 0.77 1.15 -20.43
CA PHE A 11 1.65 2.31 -20.24
C PHE A 11 3.07 2.07 -20.76
N VAL A 12 3.52 0.81 -20.78
CA VAL A 12 4.85 0.45 -21.24
C VAL A 12 4.82 -0.92 -21.94
N THR A 13 5.34 -1.01 -23.14
CA THR A 13 5.54 -2.28 -23.83
C THR A 13 6.85 -2.89 -23.34
N LEU A 14 6.78 -3.99 -22.57
CA LEU A 14 7.95 -4.68 -22.05
C LEU A 14 8.78 -5.28 -23.20
N GLN A 15 10.09 -5.09 -23.15
CA GLN A 15 11.05 -5.62 -24.14
C GLN A 15 12.01 -6.66 -23.53
N VAL A 16 11.84 -6.97 -22.26
CA VAL A 16 12.63 -7.96 -21.55
C VAL A 16 11.71 -9.03 -20.92
N PRO A 17 12.20 -10.26 -20.68
CA PRO A 17 11.48 -11.25 -19.91
C PRO A 17 11.14 -10.74 -18.50
N LEU A 18 10.06 -11.26 -17.92
CA LEU A 18 9.64 -10.90 -16.55
C LEU A 18 10.75 -11.13 -15.52
N ALA A 19 11.51 -12.22 -15.64
CA ALA A 19 12.61 -12.54 -14.75
C ALA A 19 13.67 -11.42 -14.70
N ASP A 20 14.03 -10.87 -15.87
CA ASP A 20 15.00 -9.77 -15.96
C ASP A 20 14.44 -8.47 -15.37
N LEU A 21 13.13 -8.22 -15.54
CA LEU A 21 12.45 -7.08 -14.93
C LEU A 21 12.47 -7.18 -13.41
N LEU A 22 12.18 -8.37 -12.87
CA LEU A 22 12.18 -8.64 -11.42
C LEU A 22 13.58 -8.52 -10.77
N GLU A 23 14.64 -8.72 -11.53
CA GLU A 23 16.01 -8.47 -11.09
C GLU A 23 16.38 -6.98 -11.10
N ARG A 24 15.93 -6.25 -12.15
CA ARG A 24 16.30 -4.84 -12.34
C ARG A 24 15.51 -3.87 -11.47
N LEU A 25 14.24 -4.15 -11.17
CA LEU A 25 13.41 -3.28 -10.32
C LEU A 25 14.04 -3.04 -8.93
N PRO A 26 14.42 -4.08 -8.15
CA PRO A 26 15.06 -3.88 -6.86
C PRO A 26 16.43 -3.19 -6.98
N ALA A 27 17.21 -3.51 -8.03
CA ALA A 27 18.49 -2.85 -8.28
C ALA A 27 18.35 -1.33 -8.54
N ALA A 28 17.18 -0.88 -9.03
CA ALA A 28 16.83 0.51 -9.23
C ALA A 28 16.10 1.14 -8.01
N GLY A 29 16.00 0.43 -6.89
CA GLY A 29 15.35 0.90 -5.66
C GLY A 29 13.85 0.68 -5.60
N ILE A 30 13.28 -0.10 -6.52
CA ILE A 30 11.86 -0.48 -6.55
C ILE A 30 11.75 -1.93 -6.07
N GLU A 31 11.58 -2.13 -4.78
CA GLU A 31 11.49 -3.45 -4.19
C GLU A 31 10.22 -4.19 -4.64
N VAL A 32 10.37 -5.46 -5.02
CA VAL A 32 9.27 -6.37 -5.32
C VAL A 32 9.18 -7.39 -4.19
N ALA A 33 8.28 -7.13 -3.25
CA ALA A 33 8.11 -7.96 -2.06
C ALA A 33 7.49 -9.33 -2.38
N GLU A 34 6.59 -9.38 -3.38
CA GLU A 34 5.88 -10.59 -3.77
C GLU A 34 5.50 -10.54 -5.25
N VAL A 35 5.42 -11.69 -5.88
CA VAL A 35 4.89 -11.90 -7.24
C VAL A 35 3.72 -12.87 -7.14
N GLU A 36 2.51 -12.37 -7.29
CA GLU A 36 1.28 -13.17 -7.28
C GLU A 36 0.89 -13.54 -8.70
N CYS A 37 0.74 -14.84 -8.99
CA CYS A 37 0.31 -15.33 -10.28
C CYS A 37 -1.17 -15.76 -10.21
N VAL A 38 -2.07 -14.84 -10.48
CA VAL A 38 -3.52 -15.11 -10.47
C VAL A 38 -3.89 -16.06 -11.60
N GLY A 39 -4.60 -17.14 -11.27
CA GLY A 39 -5.02 -18.15 -12.24
C GLY A 39 -3.96 -19.15 -12.66
N ALA A 40 -2.73 -19.11 -12.08
CA ALA A 40 -1.67 -20.07 -12.39
C ALA A 40 -2.06 -21.52 -12.04
N ASP A 41 -2.81 -21.71 -10.95
CA ASP A 41 -3.27 -23.01 -10.46
C ASP A 41 -4.57 -23.47 -11.13
N TRP A 42 -5.16 -22.67 -12.00
CA TRP A 42 -6.40 -23.06 -12.70
C TRP A 42 -6.11 -24.06 -13.81
N ASP A 43 -6.78 -25.21 -13.74
CA ASP A 43 -6.67 -26.24 -14.77
C ASP A 43 -7.25 -25.70 -16.11
N ARG A 44 -6.36 -25.53 -17.11
CA ARG A 44 -6.70 -24.91 -18.40
C ARG A 44 -7.70 -25.73 -19.22
N GLU A 45 -7.87 -27.03 -18.94
CA GLU A 45 -8.82 -27.90 -19.63
C GLU A 45 -10.15 -28.02 -18.88
N LYS A 46 -10.17 -27.67 -17.59
CA LYS A 46 -11.35 -27.89 -16.72
C LYS A 46 -11.98 -26.62 -16.18
N ILE A 47 -11.27 -25.49 -16.16
CA ILE A 47 -11.83 -24.19 -15.74
C ILE A 47 -11.88 -23.30 -16.97
N LEU A 48 -13.07 -23.19 -17.55
CA LEU A 48 -13.30 -22.61 -18.87
C LEU A 48 -14.33 -21.48 -18.82
N VAL A 49 -14.36 -20.67 -19.85
CA VAL A 49 -15.47 -19.78 -20.12
C VAL A 49 -16.66 -20.60 -20.60
N GLY A 50 -17.79 -20.47 -19.93
CA GLY A 50 -19.09 -21.04 -20.35
C GLY A 50 -20.08 -19.96 -20.74
N GLU A 51 -21.11 -20.33 -21.48
CA GLU A 51 -22.26 -19.49 -21.78
C GLU A 51 -23.53 -20.19 -21.30
N ILE A 52 -24.27 -19.54 -20.42
CA ILE A 52 -25.60 -20.03 -20.01
C ILE A 52 -26.54 -19.88 -21.21
N THR A 53 -26.99 -21.00 -21.76
CA THR A 53 -27.93 -21.01 -22.89
C THR A 53 -29.38 -21.13 -22.44
N ALA A 54 -29.65 -21.73 -21.28
CA ALA A 54 -30.96 -21.83 -20.68
C ALA A 54 -30.87 -22.05 -19.18
N VAL A 55 -31.83 -21.52 -18.43
CA VAL A 55 -32.01 -21.79 -16.99
C VAL A 55 -33.45 -22.23 -16.74
N ARG A 56 -33.61 -23.33 -16.02
CA ARG A 56 -34.92 -23.87 -15.62
C ARG A 56 -34.96 -24.13 -14.12
N GLN A 57 -36.18 -24.22 -13.56
CA GLN A 57 -36.39 -24.54 -12.15
C GLN A 57 -35.96 -25.99 -11.85
N HIS A 58 -35.34 -26.19 -10.69
CA HIS A 58 -34.99 -27.53 -10.22
C HIS A 58 -36.26 -28.33 -9.85
N PRO A 59 -36.44 -29.58 -10.32
CA PRO A 59 -37.70 -30.32 -10.12
C PRO A 59 -38.02 -30.63 -8.66
N ASN A 60 -37.02 -30.68 -7.79
CA ASN A 60 -37.18 -31.14 -6.40
C ASN A 60 -36.62 -30.09 -5.39
N ALA A 61 -36.46 -28.83 -5.77
CA ALA A 61 -35.97 -27.80 -4.87
C ALA A 61 -36.35 -26.37 -5.35
N ASP A 62 -36.92 -25.55 -4.46
CA ASP A 62 -37.42 -24.22 -4.79
C ASP A 62 -36.31 -23.18 -4.94
N ARG A 63 -35.18 -23.39 -4.26
CA ARG A 63 -34.03 -22.46 -4.25
C ARG A 63 -32.91 -22.83 -5.20
N LEU A 64 -33.08 -23.89 -5.99
CA LEU A 64 -32.05 -24.34 -6.93
C LEU A 64 -32.57 -24.19 -8.36
N THR A 65 -31.65 -23.91 -9.26
CA THR A 65 -31.87 -23.84 -10.70
C THR A 65 -30.97 -24.81 -11.45
N LEU A 66 -31.36 -25.18 -12.65
CA LEU A 66 -30.60 -26.01 -13.58
C LEU A 66 -30.17 -25.09 -14.72
N ALA A 67 -28.88 -24.83 -14.84
CA ALA A 67 -28.31 -24.03 -15.92
C ALA A 67 -27.70 -24.97 -16.97
N THR A 68 -28.12 -24.82 -18.22
CA THR A 68 -27.45 -25.44 -19.37
C THR A 68 -26.36 -24.51 -19.83
N VAL A 69 -25.12 -24.97 -19.82
CA VAL A 69 -23.92 -24.15 -20.13
C VAL A 69 -23.21 -24.75 -21.33
N ALA A 70 -23.08 -23.93 -22.38
CA ALA A 70 -22.23 -24.25 -23.55
C ALA A 70 -20.78 -23.81 -23.29
N TYR A 71 -19.79 -24.67 -23.62
CA TYR A 71 -18.38 -24.42 -23.35
C TYR A 71 -17.47 -24.74 -24.55
N GLY A 72 -17.94 -24.36 -25.73
CA GLY A 72 -17.21 -24.49 -26.98
C GLY A 72 -17.33 -25.85 -27.67
N GLY A 73 -17.03 -25.88 -28.98
CA GLY A 73 -17.07 -27.11 -29.78
C GLY A 73 -18.44 -27.84 -29.85
N GLY A 74 -19.53 -27.13 -29.66
CA GLY A 74 -20.87 -27.70 -29.60
C GLY A 74 -21.16 -28.50 -28.31
N ARG A 75 -20.26 -28.44 -27.32
CA ARG A 75 -20.42 -29.17 -26.05
C ARG A 75 -21.28 -28.34 -25.08
N THR A 76 -22.17 -29.01 -24.40
CA THR A 76 -23.02 -28.45 -23.34
C THR A 76 -22.99 -29.32 -22.11
N ILE A 77 -23.21 -28.71 -20.95
CA ILE A 77 -23.32 -29.38 -19.67
C ILE A 77 -24.47 -28.78 -18.87
N GLU A 78 -25.18 -29.63 -18.11
CA GLU A 78 -26.18 -29.15 -17.16
C GLU A 78 -25.58 -29.10 -15.76
N VAL A 79 -25.68 -27.97 -15.10
CA VAL A 79 -25.18 -27.74 -13.76
C VAL A 79 -26.29 -27.28 -12.82
N VAL A 80 -26.24 -27.76 -11.57
CA VAL A 80 -27.17 -27.33 -10.51
C VAL A 80 -26.51 -26.17 -9.78
N THR A 81 -27.21 -25.05 -9.63
CA THR A 81 -26.76 -23.91 -8.87
C THR A 81 -27.83 -23.32 -7.95
N GLY A 82 -27.39 -22.79 -6.80
CA GLY A 82 -28.25 -22.04 -5.87
C GLY A 82 -27.95 -20.54 -5.88
N ALA A 83 -27.18 -20.07 -6.85
CA ALA A 83 -26.79 -18.66 -6.94
C ALA A 83 -27.98 -17.75 -7.25
N PRO A 84 -28.23 -16.70 -6.46
CA PRO A 84 -29.42 -15.85 -6.60
C PRO A 84 -29.45 -15.05 -7.90
N ASN A 85 -28.31 -14.83 -8.54
CA ASN A 85 -28.20 -14.11 -9.81
C ASN A 85 -28.40 -15.01 -11.05
N VAL A 86 -28.63 -16.35 -10.86
CA VAL A 86 -28.98 -17.29 -11.94
C VAL A 86 -30.46 -17.60 -11.86
N THR A 87 -31.28 -16.77 -12.49
CA THR A 87 -32.74 -16.87 -12.46
C THR A 87 -33.30 -17.63 -13.67
N VAL A 88 -34.47 -18.23 -13.52
CA VAL A 88 -35.17 -18.93 -14.61
C VAL A 88 -35.38 -17.99 -15.80
N GLY A 89 -35.01 -18.46 -16.99
CA GLY A 89 -35.09 -17.67 -18.23
C GLY A 89 -33.82 -16.88 -18.56
N LEU A 90 -32.81 -16.85 -17.70
CA LEU A 90 -31.50 -16.26 -18.00
C LEU A 90 -30.82 -17.03 -19.14
N ALA A 91 -30.36 -16.33 -20.17
CA ALA A 91 -29.63 -16.89 -21.29
C ALA A 91 -28.65 -15.86 -21.90
N GLY A 92 -27.63 -16.31 -22.62
CA GLY A 92 -26.63 -15.48 -23.29
C GLY A 92 -25.53 -14.93 -22.37
N VAL A 93 -25.54 -15.26 -21.08
CA VAL A 93 -24.59 -14.75 -20.10
C VAL A 93 -23.36 -15.63 -20.04
N LYS A 94 -22.16 -15.01 -20.07
CA LYS A 94 -20.88 -15.71 -19.93
C LYS A 94 -20.52 -15.88 -18.46
N VAL A 95 -20.02 -17.06 -18.10
CA VAL A 95 -19.74 -17.46 -16.72
C VAL A 95 -18.47 -18.32 -16.64
N PRO A 96 -17.74 -18.36 -15.52
CA PRO A 96 -16.73 -19.36 -15.26
C PRO A 96 -17.41 -20.72 -15.05
N LEU A 97 -16.98 -21.71 -15.82
CA LEU A 97 -17.42 -23.10 -15.70
C LEU A 97 -16.27 -23.99 -15.24
N ALA A 98 -16.43 -24.65 -14.11
CA ALA A 98 -15.54 -25.70 -13.65
C ALA A 98 -16.14 -27.07 -13.98
N LEU A 99 -15.36 -27.91 -14.66
CA LEU A 99 -15.69 -29.30 -14.98
C LEU A 99 -15.23 -30.25 -13.85
N SER A 100 -15.76 -31.48 -13.84
CA SER A 100 -15.35 -32.50 -12.89
C SER A 100 -13.83 -32.71 -12.90
N GLY A 101 -13.22 -32.76 -11.72
CA GLY A 101 -11.77 -32.83 -11.51
C GLY A 101 -11.05 -31.47 -11.45
N ALA A 102 -11.74 -30.36 -11.64
CA ALA A 102 -11.18 -29.03 -11.38
C ALA A 102 -10.88 -28.85 -9.89
N ARG A 103 -9.76 -28.18 -9.58
CA ARG A 103 -9.42 -27.73 -8.23
C ARG A 103 -9.92 -26.30 -8.04
N LEU A 104 -10.66 -26.05 -6.97
CA LEU A 104 -11.25 -24.77 -6.63
C LEU A 104 -10.98 -24.46 -5.15
N VAL A 105 -11.11 -23.20 -4.77
CA VAL A 105 -11.12 -22.79 -3.36
C VAL A 105 -12.43 -23.27 -2.73
N ASP A 106 -12.34 -23.83 -1.53
CA ASP A 106 -13.54 -24.20 -0.76
C ASP A 106 -14.16 -22.93 -0.15
N ALA A 107 -15.25 -22.47 -0.74
CA ALA A 107 -15.94 -21.26 -0.31
C ALA A 107 -16.49 -21.34 1.14
N TYR A 108 -16.65 -22.55 1.68
CA TYR A 108 -17.21 -22.79 3.02
C TYR A 108 -16.16 -23.16 4.07
N ALA A 109 -14.92 -23.43 3.69
CA ALA A 109 -13.85 -23.69 4.64
C ALA A 109 -13.38 -22.38 5.31
N PRO A 110 -13.16 -22.41 6.66
CA PRO A 110 -12.77 -21.18 7.40
C PRO A 110 -11.39 -20.63 7.02
N GLU A 111 -10.47 -21.42 6.47
CA GLU A 111 -9.09 -21.05 6.20
C GLU A 111 -8.63 -21.38 4.76
N GLY A 112 -9.45 -21.09 3.75
CA GLY A 112 -8.98 -21.15 2.35
C GLY A 112 -8.55 -22.56 1.88
N GLY A 113 -9.24 -23.59 2.30
CA GLY A 113 -9.03 -24.95 1.81
C GLY A 113 -9.32 -25.07 0.31
N THR A 114 -8.77 -26.08 -0.35
CA THR A 114 -9.09 -26.41 -1.75
C THR A 114 -9.90 -27.68 -1.85
N ILE A 115 -10.86 -27.70 -2.78
CA ILE A 115 -11.65 -28.86 -3.13
C ILE A 115 -11.39 -29.30 -4.57
N VAL A 116 -11.50 -30.59 -4.82
CA VAL A 116 -11.54 -31.13 -6.18
C VAL A 116 -13.00 -31.42 -6.52
N LEU A 117 -13.51 -30.76 -7.55
CA LEU A 117 -14.91 -30.92 -7.98
C LEU A 117 -15.17 -32.37 -8.42
N LYS A 118 -16.18 -33.00 -7.81
CA LYS A 118 -16.62 -34.34 -8.16
C LYS A 118 -18.06 -34.31 -8.66
N PRO A 119 -18.43 -35.19 -9.62
CA PRO A 119 -19.81 -35.32 -10.02
C PRO A 119 -20.66 -35.60 -8.79
N SER A 120 -21.74 -34.86 -8.62
CA SER A 120 -22.62 -35.00 -7.46
C SER A 120 -24.09 -35.12 -7.88
N LYS A 121 -24.90 -35.76 -7.06
CA LYS A 121 -26.34 -35.82 -7.26
C LYS A 121 -27.02 -34.90 -6.26
N ILE A 122 -27.45 -33.75 -6.73
CA ILE A 122 -28.06 -32.69 -5.89
C ILE A 122 -29.59 -32.82 -6.01
N ARG A 123 -30.25 -33.15 -4.90
CA ARG A 123 -31.72 -33.33 -4.85
C ARG A 123 -32.29 -34.20 -5.99
N GLY A 124 -31.51 -35.23 -6.42
CA GLY A 124 -31.96 -36.17 -7.47
C GLY A 124 -31.45 -35.86 -8.89
N VAL A 125 -30.92 -34.67 -9.15
CA VAL A 125 -30.34 -34.27 -10.43
C VAL A 125 -28.82 -34.42 -10.39
N ARG A 126 -28.21 -34.98 -11.43
CA ARG A 126 -26.76 -35.12 -11.57
C ARG A 126 -26.16 -33.82 -12.07
N SER A 127 -25.17 -33.30 -11.36
CA SER A 127 -24.34 -32.16 -11.77
C SER A 127 -22.89 -32.63 -11.95
N GLU A 128 -22.34 -32.47 -13.14
CA GLU A 128 -20.97 -32.86 -13.49
C GLU A 128 -20.02 -31.69 -13.60
N GLY A 129 -20.52 -30.48 -13.33
CA GLY A 129 -19.77 -29.23 -13.32
C GLY A 129 -20.34 -28.24 -12.33
N MET A 130 -19.72 -27.08 -12.23
CA MET A 130 -20.14 -25.97 -11.40
C MET A 130 -19.88 -24.63 -12.10
N VAL A 131 -20.82 -23.71 -12.01
CA VAL A 131 -20.57 -22.29 -12.33
C VAL A 131 -20.04 -21.61 -11.08
N CYS A 132 -18.95 -20.85 -11.21
CA CYS A 132 -18.17 -20.43 -10.07
C CYS A 132 -18.42 -18.97 -9.68
N SER A 133 -18.38 -18.71 -8.39
CA SER A 133 -18.26 -17.37 -7.80
C SER A 133 -16.79 -16.92 -7.83
N GLU A 134 -16.56 -15.65 -7.47
CA GLU A 134 -15.20 -15.11 -7.33
C GLU A 134 -14.40 -15.81 -6.23
N LYS A 135 -15.06 -16.21 -5.12
CA LYS A 135 -14.41 -16.87 -3.99
C LYS A 135 -13.91 -18.27 -4.36
N GLU A 136 -14.67 -19.03 -5.11
CA GLU A 136 -14.28 -20.38 -5.56
C GLU A 136 -13.09 -20.35 -6.53
N LEU A 137 -12.92 -19.22 -7.24
CA LEU A 137 -11.79 -18.96 -8.11
C LEU A 137 -10.59 -18.33 -7.36
N GLY A 138 -10.74 -17.96 -6.09
CA GLY A 138 -9.70 -17.29 -5.30
C GLY A 138 -9.50 -15.81 -5.68
N LEU A 139 -10.47 -15.19 -6.37
CA LEU A 139 -10.37 -13.80 -6.81
C LEU A 139 -10.79 -12.79 -5.75
N SER A 140 -11.76 -13.13 -4.91
CA SER A 140 -12.25 -12.28 -3.82
C SER A 140 -12.99 -13.09 -2.76
N ALA A 141 -13.55 -12.43 -1.73
CA ALA A 141 -14.40 -13.06 -0.73
C ALA A 141 -15.88 -13.22 -1.18
N GLU A 142 -16.25 -12.70 -2.35
CA GLU A 142 -17.63 -12.72 -2.85
C GLU A 142 -18.07 -14.11 -3.29
N HIS A 143 -19.17 -14.62 -2.70
CA HIS A 143 -19.70 -15.97 -2.98
C HIS A 143 -21.23 -16.06 -3.04
N GLU A 144 -21.95 -14.94 -2.88
CA GLU A 144 -23.42 -14.95 -2.93
C GLU A 144 -23.97 -15.20 -4.33
N GLY A 145 -23.20 -14.85 -5.37
CA GLY A 145 -23.56 -15.07 -6.76
C GLY A 145 -22.42 -15.63 -7.59
N ILE A 146 -22.71 -16.13 -8.78
CA ILE A 146 -21.67 -16.50 -9.74
C ILE A 146 -21.10 -15.25 -10.42
N LEU A 147 -19.86 -15.34 -10.85
CA LEU A 147 -19.20 -14.30 -11.60
C LEU A 147 -19.75 -14.24 -13.04
N PHE A 148 -20.20 -13.05 -13.47
CA PHE A 148 -20.53 -12.80 -14.86
C PHE A 148 -19.31 -12.22 -15.59
N LEU A 149 -18.93 -12.89 -16.68
CA LEU A 149 -17.81 -12.52 -17.53
C LEU A 149 -18.21 -11.48 -18.60
N PRO A 150 -17.24 -10.86 -19.30
CA PRO A 150 -17.54 -9.96 -20.42
C PRO A 150 -18.37 -10.66 -21.51
N GLU A 151 -19.25 -9.90 -22.18
CA GLU A 151 -20.13 -10.42 -23.23
C GLU A 151 -19.38 -11.01 -24.42
N ASP A 152 -18.20 -10.46 -24.73
CA ASP A 152 -17.28 -10.88 -25.79
C ASP A 152 -16.42 -12.09 -25.44
N ALA A 153 -16.49 -12.58 -24.19
CA ALA A 153 -15.73 -13.77 -23.78
C ALA A 153 -16.14 -15.00 -24.60
N VAL A 154 -15.18 -15.72 -25.14
CA VAL A 154 -15.41 -16.85 -26.05
C VAL A 154 -15.61 -18.16 -25.25
N PRO A 155 -16.76 -18.84 -25.37
CA PRO A 155 -16.98 -20.11 -24.67
C PRO A 155 -15.98 -21.18 -25.06
N GLY A 156 -15.41 -21.87 -24.06
CA GLY A 156 -14.38 -22.89 -24.23
C GLY A 156 -12.94 -22.37 -24.10
N THR A 157 -12.75 -21.05 -24.00
CA THR A 157 -11.43 -20.49 -23.68
C THR A 157 -11.05 -20.83 -22.23
N PRO A 158 -9.81 -21.24 -21.95
CA PRO A 158 -9.34 -21.40 -20.57
C PRO A 158 -9.51 -20.10 -19.79
N LEU A 159 -10.12 -20.18 -18.61
CA LEU A 159 -10.39 -18.98 -17.80
C LEU A 159 -9.12 -18.21 -17.45
N ALA A 160 -7.99 -18.92 -17.28
CA ALA A 160 -6.68 -18.31 -17.02
C ALA A 160 -6.21 -17.38 -18.14
N GLU A 161 -6.67 -17.53 -19.38
CA GLU A 161 -6.34 -16.62 -20.49
C GLU A 161 -7.15 -15.32 -20.45
N LEU A 162 -8.33 -15.36 -19.82
CA LEU A 162 -9.22 -14.20 -19.69
C LEU A 162 -8.97 -13.40 -18.42
N LEU A 163 -8.78 -14.10 -17.29
CA LEU A 163 -8.71 -13.49 -15.96
C LEU A 163 -7.35 -13.65 -15.27
N GLY A 164 -6.48 -14.48 -15.81
CA GLY A 164 -5.14 -14.68 -15.25
C GLY A 164 -4.27 -13.44 -15.43
N ASP A 165 -3.47 -13.14 -14.42
CA ASP A 165 -2.51 -12.02 -14.47
C ASP A 165 -1.33 -12.31 -13.53
N THR A 166 -0.23 -11.61 -13.75
CA THR A 166 0.87 -11.53 -12.79
C THR A 166 0.83 -10.18 -12.11
N VAL A 167 0.69 -10.18 -10.80
CA VAL A 167 0.61 -8.97 -9.98
C VAL A 167 1.89 -8.80 -9.18
N LEU A 168 2.61 -7.70 -9.39
CA LEU A 168 3.79 -7.34 -8.62
C LEU A 168 3.36 -6.55 -7.37
N HIS A 169 3.81 -6.98 -6.20
CA HIS A 169 3.66 -6.22 -4.96
C HIS A 169 4.90 -5.36 -4.77
N VAL A 170 4.84 -4.10 -5.19
CA VAL A 170 5.98 -3.18 -5.07
C VAL A 170 5.92 -2.40 -3.77
N GLU A 171 7.07 -2.35 -3.08
CA GLU A 171 7.31 -1.50 -1.93
C GLU A 171 8.20 -0.32 -2.34
N LEU A 172 7.76 0.87 -2.01
CA LEU A 172 8.38 2.11 -2.48
C LEU A 172 8.86 2.95 -1.31
N THR A 173 10.06 3.44 -1.40
CA THR A 173 10.60 4.46 -0.49
C THR A 173 9.94 5.83 -0.73
N PRO A 174 9.97 6.76 0.25
CA PRO A 174 9.32 8.07 0.09
C PRO A 174 9.82 8.92 -1.08
N ASN A 175 11.08 8.79 -1.50
CA ASN A 175 11.65 9.49 -2.67
C ASN A 175 11.07 8.98 -4.00
N LEU A 176 10.58 7.74 -4.06
CA LEU A 176 9.93 7.17 -5.25
C LEU A 176 8.40 7.33 -5.24
N ALA A 177 7.88 8.41 -4.65
CA ALA A 177 6.43 8.68 -4.55
C ALA A 177 5.74 8.72 -5.92
N HIS A 178 6.42 9.17 -6.99
CA HIS A 178 5.91 9.18 -8.36
C HIS A 178 5.58 7.77 -8.90
N CYS A 179 6.21 6.72 -8.35
CA CYS A 179 5.95 5.31 -8.67
C CYS A 179 4.69 4.75 -7.98
N LEU A 180 3.99 5.52 -7.13
CA LEU A 180 2.66 5.14 -6.61
C LEU A 180 1.57 5.21 -7.70
N SER A 181 1.96 4.99 -8.96
CA SER A 181 1.11 4.98 -10.14
C SER A 181 1.68 4.09 -11.23
N LEU A 182 0.80 3.55 -12.08
CA LEU A 182 1.23 2.77 -13.26
C LEU A 182 2.03 3.63 -14.22
N ALA A 183 1.61 4.89 -14.45
CA ALA A 183 2.33 5.80 -15.33
C ALA A 183 3.73 6.16 -14.79
N GLY A 184 3.89 6.29 -13.48
CA GLY A 184 5.20 6.52 -12.85
C GLY A 184 6.09 5.30 -12.97
N LEU A 185 5.59 4.13 -12.61
CA LEU A 185 6.33 2.87 -12.72
C LEU A 185 6.73 2.56 -14.17
N ALA A 186 5.84 2.81 -15.14
CA ALA A 186 6.12 2.63 -16.55
C ALA A 186 7.30 3.48 -17.03
N ARG A 187 7.41 4.74 -16.55
CA ARG A 187 8.58 5.61 -16.85
C ARG A 187 9.87 5.03 -16.29
N GLU A 188 9.84 4.48 -15.08
CA GLU A 188 11.00 3.82 -14.49
C GLU A 188 11.42 2.57 -15.30
N VAL A 189 10.46 1.72 -15.69
CA VAL A 189 10.70 0.55 -16.53
C VAL A 189 11.33 0.95 -17.86
N ALA A 190 10.85 2.02 -18.48
CA ALA A 190 11.42 2.54 -19.72
C ALA A 190 12.82 3.13 -19.51
N ALA A 191 13.04 3.89 -18.42
CA ALA A 191 14.33 4.50 -18.09
C ALA A 191 15.42 3.44 -17.86
N MET A 192 15.07 2.30 -17.25
CA MET A 192 15.94 1.13 -17.09
C MET A 192 16.23 0.38 -18.42
N GLY A 193 15.61 0.78 -19.54
CA GLY A 193 15.73 0.06 -20.80
C GLY A 193 15.00 -1.28 -20.83
N CYS A 194 13.98 -1.46 -19.99
CA CYS A 194 13.18 -2.67 -19.95
C CYS A 194 11.93 -2.62 -20.84
N GLY A 195 11.62 -1.47 -21.44
CA GLY A 195 10.46 -1.30 -22.30
C GLY A 195 10.37 0.07 -22.94
N GLU A 196 9.34 0.28 -23.75
CA GLU A 196 9.03 1.54 -24.41
C GLU A 196 7.68 2.08 -23.93
N LEU A 197 7.62 3.38 -23.64
CA LEU A 197 6.38 4.04 -23.19
C LEU A 197 5.33 4.03 -24.30
N VAL A 198 4.10 3.68 -23.92
CA VAL A 198 2.93 3.74 -24.80
C VAL A 198 2.36 5.16 -24.77
N ALA A 199 2.28 5.80 -25.94
CA ALA A 199 1.64 7.11 -26.06
C ALA A 199 0.12 6.96 -25.84
N ARG A 200 -0.43 7.73 -24.92
CA ARG A 200 -1.88 7.75 -24.62
C ARG A 200 -2.46 9.11 -25.01
N ALA A 201 -3.52 9.09 -25.77
CA ALA A 201 -4.29 10.30 -26.08
C ALA A 201 -5.51 10.38 -25.14
N ASP A 202 -5.53 11.39 -24.29
CA ASP A 202 -6.66 11.68 -23.43
C ASP A 202 -7.59 12.69 -24.12
N ALA A 203 -8.48 12.19 -25.01
CA ALA A 203 -9.51 13.02 -25.60
C ALA A 203 -10.70 13.11 -24.63
N LEU A 204 -11.09 14.33 -24.24
CA LEU A 204 -12.30 14.60 -23.45
C LEU A 204 -13.40 15.14 -24.37
N ALA A 205 -14.57 14.50 -24.35
CA ALA A 205 -15.74 14.99 -25.06
C ALA A 205 -16.61 15.84 -24.11
N GLU A 206 -16.54 17.16 -24.25
CA GLU A 206 -17.34 18.14 -23.52
C GLU A 206 -18.61 18.49 -24.32
N GLY A 207 -19.76 18.69 -23.65
CA GLY A 207 -21.05 18.98 -24.34
C GLY A 207 -22.12 19.63 -23.45
N GLY A 208 -21.88 19.76 -22.16
CA GLY A 208 -22.82 20.33 -21.19
C GLY A 208 -22.75 21.85 -21.05
N GLY A 209 -23.36 22.36 -19.99
CA GLY A 209 -23.21 23.74 -19.53
C GLY A 209 -21.77 24.07 -19.11
N ASP A 210 -21.50 25.33 -18.75
CA ASP A 210 -20.19 25.71 -18.26
C ASP A 210 -20.00 25.24 -16.80
N ALA A 211 -18.90 24.56 -16.50
CA ALA A 211 -18.61 24.04 -15.16
C ALA A 211 -18.58 25.16 -14.10
N SER A 212 -18.06 26.35 -14.46
CA SER A 212 -18.01 27.53 -13.59
C SER A 212 -19.38 28.12 -13.22
N ALA A 213 -20.42 27.80 -14.00
CA ALA A 213 -21.79 28.19 -13.67
C ALA A 213 -22.43 27.28 -12.63
N ALA A 214 -21.96 26.05 -12.49
CA ALA A 214 -22.51 25.03 -11.58
C ALA A 214 -21.83 25.01 -10.21
N VAL A 215 -20.54 25.35 -10.12
CA VAL A 215 -19.78 25.35 -8.87
C VAL A 215 -18.78 26.52 -8.80
N ALA A 216 -18.70 27.14 -7.62
CA ALA A 216 -17.66 28.11 -7.28
C ALA A 216 -16.65 27.45 -6.33
N VAL A 217 -15.35 27.57 -6.65
CA VAL A 217 -14.27 27.01 -5.83
C VAL A 217 -13.43 28.15 -5.25
N ARG A 218 -13.15 28.07 -3.94
CA ARG A 218 -12.30 29.03 -3.24
C ARG A 218 -11.31 28.29 -2.34
N ILE A 219 -10.03 28.67 -2.41
CA ILE A 219 -8.99 28.18 -1.52
C ILE A 219 -8.66 29.31 -0.53
N GLU A 220 -8.99 29.14 0.75
CA GLU A 220 -8.69 30.10 1.82
C GLU A 220 -7.27 29.89 2.37
N ASP A 221 -6.79 28.64 2.38
CA ASP A 221 -5.48 28.24 2.90
C ASP A 221 -4.55 27.74 1.77
N PRO A 222 -3.99 28.61 0.93
CA PRO A 222 -3.17 28.21 -0.23
C PRO A 222 -1.79 27.63 0.14
N ASP A 223 -1.40 27.66 1.39
CA ASP A 223 -0.24 26.98 1.94
C ASP A 223 -0.51 25.47 2.17
N LEU A 224 -1.76 25.09 2.43
CA LEU A 224 -2.18 23.70 2.63
C LEU A 224 -2.85 23.08 1.40
N CYS A 225 -3.41 23.89 0.51
CA CYS A 225 -3.98 23.46 -0.78
C CYS A 225 -3.43 24.37 -1.88
N ALA A 226 -2.47 23.89 -2.66
CA ALA A 226 -1.89 24.71 -3.72
C ALA A 226 -2.79 24.82 -4.95
N ARG A 227 -3.55 23.76 -5.28
CA ARG A 227 -4.42 23.71 -6.46
C ARG A 227 -5.64 22.85 -6.19
N TYR A 228 -6.77 23.29 -6.71
CA TYR A 228 -8.03 22.53 -6.72
C TYR A 228 -8.68 22.60 -8.09
N CYS A 229 -8.91 21.46 -8.70
CA CYS A 229 -9.61 21.31 -9.97
C CYS A 229 -10.94 20.61 -9.73
N ALA A 230 -12.02 21.13 -10.33
CA ALA A 230 -13.33 20.50 -10.34
C ALA A 230 -13.82 20.28 -11.77
N ALA A 231 -14.14 19.03 -12.11
CA ALA A 231 -14.87 18.66 -13.33
C ALA A 231 -16.29 18.23 -12.97
N ILE A 232 -17.24 18.47 -13.86
CA ILE A 232 -18.64 18.14 -13.62
C ILE A 232 -19.14 17.19 -14.71
N VAL A 233 -19.85 16.15 -14.29
CA VAL A 233 -20.56 15.22 -15.19
C VAL A 233 -22.03 15.20 -14.79
N GLU A 234 -22.90 15.53 -15.75
CA GLU A 234 -24.36 15.63 -15.55
C GLU A 234 -25.09 14.47 -16.23
N GLY A 235 -26.16 13.98 -15.61
CA GLY A 235 -27.00 12.90 -16.17
C GLY A 235 -26.37 11.51 -15.99
N VAL A 236 -25.54 11.31 -14.99
CA VAL A 236 -24.96 9.98 -14.69
C VAL A 236 -26.02 9.01 -14.19
N THR A 237 -25.82 7.74 -14.46
CA THR A 237 -26.57 6.62 -13.89
C THR A 237 -25.62 5.77 -13.07
N ILE A 238 -25.88 5.68 -11.77
CA ILE A 238 -25.04 4.90 -10.85
C ILE A 238 -25.36 3.41 -11.02
N GLY A 239 -24.32 2.60 -11.10
CA GLY A 239 -24.40 1.17 -11.25
C GLY A 239 -23.01 0.53 -11.15
N PRO A 240 -22.89 -0.77 -11.40
CA PRO A 240 -21.60 -1.43 -11.41
C PRO A 240 -20.72 -0.89 -12.55
N ALA A 241 -19.43 -0.72 -12.29
CA ALA A 241 -18.45 -0.39 -13.34
C ALA A 241 -18.30 -1.57 -14.34
N PRO A 242 -17.78 -1.33 -15.56
CA PRO A 242 -17.47 -2.38 -16.52
C PRO A 242 -16.57 -3.47 -15.92
N PHE A 243 -16.73 -4.68 -16.40
CA PHE A 243 -16.01 -5.85 -15.88
C PHE A 243 -14.49 -5.64 -15.82
N VAL A 244 -13.87 -5.18 -16.90
CA VAL A 244 -12.42 -4.95 -16.99
C VAL A 244 -11.93 -3.98 -15.91
N LEU A 245 -12.66 -2.90 -15.68
CA LEU A 245 -12.30 -1.89 -14.67
C LEU A 245 -12.39 -2.49 -13.26
N ARG A 246 -13.48 -3.21 -12.95
CA ARG A 246 -13.65 -3.90 -11.67
C ARG A 246 -12.58 -4.97 -11.45
N HIS A 247 -12.27 -5.77 -12.46
CA HIS A 247 -11.26 -6.83 -12.39
C HIS A 247 -9.87 -6.25 -12.09
N ARG A 248 -9.46 -5.20 -12.80
CA ARG A 248 -8.18 -4.51 -12.57
C ARG A 248 -8.09 -3.90 -11.17
N LEU A 249 -9.16 -3.28 -10.68
CA LEU A 249 -9.19 -2.77 -9.31
C LEU A 249 -9.03 -3.90 -8.27
N ARG A 250 -9.68 -5.07 -8.48
CA ARG A 250 -9.49 -6.23 -7.61
C ARG A 250 -8.05 -6.73 -7.63
N LEU A 251 -7.45 -6.89 -8.79
CA LEU A 251 -6.03 -7.24 -8.92
C LEU A 251 -5.13 -6.24 -8.21
N ALA A 252 -5.50 -4.96 -8.26
CA ALA A 252 -4.83 -3.88 -7.52
C ALA A 252 -5.13 -3.85 -6.01
N GLY A 253 -5.99 -4.76 -5.50
CA GLY A 253 -6.36 -4.85 -4.09
C GLY A 253 -7.45 -3.87 -3.66
N ILE A 254 -8.16 -3.25 -4.61
CA ILE A 254 -9.24 -2.30 -4.36
C ILE A 254 -10.59 -2.98 -4.56
N ARG A 255 -11.46 -2.87 -3.55
CA ARG A 255 -12.84 -3.36 -3.65
C ARG A 255 -13.67 -2.44 -4.55
N PRO A 256 -14.25 -2.92 -5.67
CA PRO A 256 -15.18 -2.15 -6.49
C PRO A 256 -16.47 -1.81 -5.72
N ILE A 257 -16.99 -0.61 -5.95
CA ILE A 257 -18.20 -0.10 -5.27
C ILE A 257 -19.28 0.23 -6.31
N ASN A 258 -19.03 1.26 -7.16
CA ASN A 258 -19.88 1.66 -8.26
C ASN A 258 -19.06 2.36 -9.35
N ASN A 259 -19.64 2.56 -10.51
CA ASN A 259 -18.97 3.12 -11.68
C ASN A 259 -18.36 4.51 -11.50
N VAL A 260 -18.81 5.31 -10.54
CA VAL A 260 -18.25 6.63 -10.22
C VAL A 260 -17.04 6.50 -9.29
N VAL A 261 -17.20 5.81 -8.17
CA VAL A 261 -16.12 5.61 -7.18
C VAL A 261 -14.99 4.75 -7.79
N ASP A 262 -15.34 3.74 -8.55
CA ASP A 262 -14.36 2.86 -9.21
C ASP A 262 -13.53 3.63 -10.24
N VAL A 263 -14.12 4.58 -10.98
CA VAL A 263 -13.37 5.45 -11.89
C VAL A 263 -12.39 6.35 -11.13
N THR A 264 -12.76 6.91 -9.98
CA THR A 264 -11.82 7.73 -9.19
C THR A 264 -10.62 6.90 -8.70
N ASN A 265 -10.86 5.69 -8.22
CA ASN A 265 -9.81 4.76 -7.81
C ASN A 265 -8.95 4.30 -8.99
N TYR A 266 -9.58 4.02 -10.12
CA TYR A 266 -8.88 3.60 -11.34
C TYR A 266 -7.90 4.67 -11.83
N VAL A 267 -8.34 5.94 -11.91
CA VAL A 267 -7.47 7.06 -12.32
C VAL A 267 -6.37 7.34 -11.28
N MET A 268 -6.67 7.19 -10.00
CA MET A 268 -5.63 7.28 -8.96
C MET A 268 -4.53 6.23 -9.16
N TRP A 269 -4.88 5.00 -9.53
CA TRP A 269 -3.88 3.96 -9.84
C TRP A 269 -3.12 4.24 -11.14
N GLU A 270 -3.81 4.74 -12.18
CA GLU A 270 -3.17 5.13 -13.44
C GLU A 270 -2.14 6.26 -13.24
N THR A 271 -2.51 7.32 -12.50
CA THR A 271 -1.81 8.61 -12.53
C THR A 271 -1.09 8.98 -11.23
N GLY A 272 -1.44 8.34 -10.12
CA GLY A 272 -0.97 8.71 -8.77
C GLY A 272 -1.71 9.90 -8.15
N GLN A 273 -2.71 10.48 -8.85
CA GLN A 273 -3.53 11.59 -8.36
C GLN A 273 -4.78 11.03 -7.68
N PRO A 274 -4.92 11.17 -6.34
CA PRO A 274 -6.16 10.84 -5.68
C PRO A 274 -7.28 11.77 -6.13
N LEU A 275 -8.46 11.22 -6.32
CA LEU A 275 -9.67 11.92 -6.73
C LEU A 275 -10.79 11.64 -5.74
N HIS A 276 -11.73 12.57 -5.63
CA HIS A 276 -12.98 12.34 -4.91
C HIS A 276 -14.18 12.74 -5.78
N ALA A 277 -15.32 12.10 -5.55
CA ALA A 277 -16.56 12.38 -6.26
C ALA A 277 -17.63 12.79 -5.24
N PHE A 278 -18.19 13.97 -5.43
CA PHE A 278 -19.30 14.48 -4.65
C PHE A 278 -20.60 14.39 -5.45
N ASP A 279 -21.70 14.11 -4.79
CA ASP A 279 -23.03 14.39 -5.33
C ASP A 279 -23.23 15.92 -5.37
N LEU A 280 -23.20 16.50 -6.57
CA LEU A 280 -23.28 17.95 -6.76
C LEU A 280 -24.59 18.54 -6.23
N ASP A 281 -25.70 17.78 -6.29
CA ASP A 281 -27.02 18.21 -5.83
C ASP A 281 -27.12 18.30 -4.31
N ARG A 282 -26.19 17.67 -3.59
CA ARG A 282 -26.09 17.73 -2.14
C ARG A 282 -25.17 18.83 -1.63
N LEU A 283 -24.32 19.39 -2.49
CA LEU A 283 -23.44 20.51 -2.14
C LEU A 283 -24.24 21.81 -2.13
N ARG A 284 -24.06 22.60 -1.10
CA ARG A 284 -24.78 23.85 -0.89
C ARG A 284 -23.95 25.04 -1.33
N GLY A 285 -24.64 25.98 -2.00
CA GLY A 285 -24.08 27.29 -2.31
C GLY A 285 -23.99 28.19 -1.08
N GLU A 286 -23.31 29.32 -1.23
CA GLU A 286 -23.33 30.39 -0.22
C GLU A 286 -24.74 31.02 -0.14
N PRO A 287 -25.12 31.65 1.00
CA PRO A 287 -26.41 32.28 1.14
C PRO A 287 -26.68 33.32 0.03
N GLY A 288 -27.87 33.28 -0.57
CA GLY A 288 -28.29 34.23 -1.65
C GLY A 288 -28.54 33.59 -3.00
N GLY A 289 -28.59 32.24 -3.12
CA GLY A 289 -28.92 31.55 -4.38
C GLY A 289 -27.71 31.34 -5.29
N ALA A 290 -26.52 31.38 -4.75
CA ALA A 290 -25.28 31.11 -5.48
C ALA A 290 -25.18 29.61 -5.92
N PRO A 291 -24.39 29.30 -6.96
CA PRO A 291 -24.10 27.91 -7.33
C PRO A 291 -23.47 27.14 -6.15
N ALA A 292 -23.40 25.81 -6.26
CA ALA A 292 -22.72 24.99 -5.26
C ALA A 292 -21.33 25.57 -4.95
N ALA A 293 -20.92 25.55 -3.70
CA ALA A 293 -19.63 26.10 -3.29
C ALA A 293 -18.71 25.00 -2.78
N ILE A 294 -17.44 25.11 -3.12
CA ILE A 294 -16.34 24.38 -2.50
C ILE A 294 -15.39 25.39 -1.89
N VAL A 295 -15.19 25.29 -0.58
CA VAL A 295 -14.26 26.14 0.18
C VAL A 295 -13.24 25.26 0.86
N VAL A 296 -11.98 25.37 0.44
CA VAL A 296 -10.88 24.62 1.07
C VAL A 296 -10.24 25.49 2.13
N ARG A 297 -10.37 25.08 3.40
CA ARG A 297 -9.93 25.86 4.57
C ARG A 297 -9.55 24.99 5.76
N ARG A 298 -8.87 25.55 6.71
CA ARG A 298 -8.65 24.91 8.02
C ARG A 298 -9.94 24.78 8.83
N SER A 299 -9.98 23.77 9.67
CA SER A 299 -11.05 23.57 10.66
C SER A 299 -11.10 24.72 11.67
N ARG A 300 -12.30 25.06 12.10
CA ARG A 300 -12.56 25.99 13.20
C ARG A 300 -12.66 25.22 14.54
N PRO A 301 -12.42 25.87 15.69
CA PRO A 301 -12.56 25.21 16.98
C PRO A 301 -13.97 24.61 17.16
N GLY A 302 -14.04 23.33 17.58
CA GLY A 302 -15.30 22.63 17.84
C GLY A 302 -16.03 22.11 16.61
N GLU A 303 -15.47 22.24 15.40
CA GLU A 303 -16.04 21.60 14.20
C GLU A 303 -15.95 20.08 14.28
N ALA A 304 -17.01 19.42 13.84
CA ALA A 304 -17.08 17.97 13.72
C ALA A 304 -17.82 17.60 12.44
N MET A 305 -17.55 16.40 11.90
CA MET A 305 -18.26 15.86 10.74
C MET A 305 -18.45 14.36 10.84
N SER A 306 -19.41 13.81 10.10
CA SER A 306 -19.55 12.37 9.91
C SER A 306 -18.86 11.97 8.60
N THR A 307 -17.94 10.99 8.69
CA THR A 307 -17.19 10.46 7.54
C THR A 307 -17.93 9.28 6.90
N LEU A 308 -17.51 8.86 5.69
CA LEU A 308 -18.13 7.78 4.90
C LEU A 308 -18.20 6.43 5.62
N ASP A 309 -17.34 6.20 6.63
CA ASP A 309 -17.40 5.03 7.51
C ASP A 309 -18.48 5.11 8.61
N GLY A 310 -19.32 6.17 8.58
CA GLY A 310 -20.39 6.42 9.55
C GLY A 310 -19.93 6.99 10.90
N ALA A 311 -18.63 7.15 11.12
CA ALA A 311 -18.11 7.66 12.37
C ALA A 311 -18.20 9.20 12.45
N ARG A 312 -18.69 9.72 13.59
CA ARG A 312 -18.61 11.15 13.89
C ARG A 312 -17.22 11.48 14.46
N ARG A 313 -16.55 12.45 13.85
CA ARG A 313 -15.17 12.83 14.18
C ARG A 313 -15.11 14.27 14.64
N GLU A 314 -14.47 14.48 15.78
CA GLU A 314 -14.07 15.80 16.24
C GLU A 314 -12.79 16.20 15.51
N LEU A 315 -12.74 17.45 15.04
CA LEU A 315 -11.67 17.93 14.19
C LEU A 315 -10.65 18.71 15.02
N ALA A 316 -9.40 18.27 14.98
CA ALA A 316 -8.33 19.04 15.61
C ALA A 316 -8.17 20.39 14.92
N ALA A 317 -7.82 21.43 15.66
CA ALA A 317 -7.58 22.76 15.10
C ALA A 317 -6.49 22.71 14.02
N GLY A 318 -6.76 23.34 12.88
CA GLY A 318 -5.84 23.36 11.74
C GLY A 318 -5.95 22.17 10.78
N THR A 319 -6.85 21.21 11.03
CA THR A 319 -7.18 20.14 10.05
C THR A 319 -7.69 20.77 8.76
N LEU A 320 -7.14 20.37 7.60
CA LEU A 320 -7.60 20.86 6.32
C LEU A 320 -8.91 20.19 5.93
N LEU A 321 -9.90 21.00 5.57
CA LEU A 321 -11.25 20.57 5.22
C LEU A 321 -11.64 21.04 3.83
N ILE A 322 -12.48 20.25 3.19
CA ILE A 322 -13.30 20.70 2.08
C ILE A 322 -14.68 20.99 2.67
N CYS A 323 -15.16 22.20 2.45
CA CYS A 323 -16.42 22.70 2.95
C CYS A 323 -17.34 23.11 1.79
N ASP A 324 -18.63 23.03 2.00
CA ASP A 324 -19.64 23.69 1.18
C ASP A 324 -20.14 24.98 1.87
N GLY A 325 -21.23 25.56 1.37
CA GLY A 325 -21.84 26.75 1.98
C GLY A 325 -22.42 26.52 3.39
N LYS A 326 -22.56 25.29 3.85
CA LYS A 326 -23.09 24.93 5.17
C LYS A 326 -21.99 24.54 6.15
N GLY A 327 -20.96 23.82 5.71
CA GLY A 327 -19.90 23.34 6.58
C GLY A 327 -19.00 22.27 5.95
N PRO A 328 -18.28 21.48 6.76
CA PRO A 328 -17.38 20.45 6.29
C PRO A 328 -18.11 19.33 5.51
N VAL A 329 -17.61 19.00 4.32
CA VAL A 329 -18.10 17.90 3.47
C VAL A 329 -17.02 16.82 3.24
N ALA A 330 -15.75 17.12 3.52
CA ALA A 330 -14.68 16.11 3.52
C ALA A 330 -13.49 16.51 4.38
N LEU A 331 -12.78 15.53 4.92
CA LEU A 331 -11.40 15.65 5.39
C LEU A 331 -10.51 15.65 4.14
N ALA A 332 -9.92 16.80 3.81
CA ALA A 332 -9.13 16.96 2.60
C ALA A 332 -8.06 15.87 2.45
N GLY A 333 -8.08 15.14 1.34
CA GLY A 333 -7.10 14.10 1.02
C GLY A 333 -7.09 12.86 1.93
N VAL A 334 -8.05 12.72 2.85
CA VAL A 334 -8.14 11.58 3.78
C VAL A 334 -9.41 10.80 3.57
N MET A 335 -10.61 11.42 3.78
CA MET A 335 -11.89 10.73 3.67
C MET A 335 -13.04 11.71 3.40
N GLY A 336 -13.95 11.34 2.51
CA GLY A 336 -15.17 12.07 2.23
C GLY A 336 -16.16 12.05 3.40
N GLY A 337 -17.09 13.01 3.37
CA GLY A 337 -18.21 13.10 4.32
C GLY A 337 -19.46 12.37 3.83
N LEU A 338 -20.22 11.83 4.76
CA LEU A 338 -21.44 11.07 4.49
C LEU A 338 -22.55 11.90 3.80
N GLU A 339 -22.64 13.20 4.13
CA GLU A 339 -23.72 14.06 3.60
C GLU A 339 -23.59 14.34 2.09
N SER A 340 -22.41 14.28 1.52
CA SER A 340 -22.12 14.54 0.11
C SER A 340 -21.79 13.28 -0.70
N GLU A 341 -22.05 12.10 -0.13
CA GLU A 341 -21.79 10.79 -0.74
C GLU A 341 -22.59 10.58 -2.03
N VAL A 342 -21.94 9.96 -3.03
CA VAL A 342 -22.58 9.46 -4.24
C VAL A 342 -23.47 8.26 -3.93
N THR A 343 -24.75 8.33 -4.28
CA THR A 343 -25.75 7.28 -4.04
C THR A 343 -26.42 6.89 -5.35
N ASP A 344 -27.25 5.85 -5.36
CA ASP A 344 -27.99 5.41 -6.56
C ASP A 344 -28.91 6.51 -7.14
N ALA A 345 -29.30 7.48 -6.31
CA ALA A 345 -30.10 8.63 -6.72
C ALA A 345 -29.29 9.76 -7.37
N THR A 346 -27.97 9.75 -7.27
CA THR A 346 -27.07 10.78 -7.81
C THR A 346 -27.20 10.87 -9.33
N ARG A 347 -27.33 12.11 -9.84
CA ARG A 347 -27.41 12.40 -11.28
C ARG A 347 -26.37 13.40 -11.75
N ARG A 348 -25.81 14.19 -10.85
CA ARG A 348 -24.75 15.15 -11.14
C ARG A 348 -23.57 14.92 -10.21
N VAL A 349 -22.39 14.76 -10.78
CA VAL A 349 -21.16 14.46 -10.03
C VAL A 349 -20.18 15.60 -10.20
N LEU A 350 -19.62 16.08 -9.08
CA LEU A 350 -18.44 16.92 -9.05
C LEU A 350 -17.22 16.03 -8.77
N ILE A 351 -16.26 16.01 -9.67
CA ILE A 351 -15.00 15.31 -9.55
C ILE A 351 -13.97 16.29 -9.01
N GLU A 352 -13.41 15.98 -7.84
CA GLU A 352 -12.30 16.70 -7.24
C GLU A 352 -10.96 16.11 -7.67
N ALA A 353 -10.03 16.98 -8.09
CA ALA A 353 -8.61 16.67 -8.19
C ALA A 353 -7.81 17.82 -7.57
N ALA A 354 -7.16 17.58 -6.46
CA ALA A 354 -6.47 18.63 -5.72
C ALA A 354 -5.04 18.24 -5.33
N GLN A 355 -4.26 19.24 -4.98
CA GLN A 355 -2.96 19.06 -4.34
C GLN A 355 -3.01 19.61 -2.92
N PHE A 356 -2.71 18.76 -1.94
CA PHE A 356 -2.69 19.13 -0.53
C PHE A 356 -1.28 18.99 0.06
N ASP A 357 -1.01 19.76 1.13
CA ASP A 357 0.25 19.69 1.85
C ASP A 357 0.45 18.30 2.49
N ARG A 358 1.58 17.66 2.16
CA ARG A 358 1.91 16.29 2.59
C ARG A 358 1.94 16.12 4.10
N THR A 359 2.44 17.12 4.82
CA THR A 359 2.58 17.07 6.27
C THR A 359 1.22 17.15 6.94
N SER A 360 0.38 18.11 6.49
CA SER A 360 -0.99 18.27 6.99
C SER A 360 -1.82 17.01 6.80
N ILE A 361 -1.78 16.41 5.62
CA ILE A 361 -2.55 15.18 5.36
C ILE A 361 -2.04 14.01 6.20
N ARG A 362 -0.73 13.84 6.33
CA ARG A 362 -0.15 12.77 7.16
C ARG A 362 -0.53 12.92 8.63
N VAL A 363 -0.43 14.13 9.18
CA VAL A 363 -0.82 14.42 10.57
C VAL A 363 -2.31 14.14 10.79
N THR A 364 -3.16 14.57 9.86
CA THR A 364 -4.61 14.33 9.92
C THR A 364 -4.93 12.83 9.86
N ALA A 365 -4.35 12.09 8.91
CA ALA A 365 -4.59 10.65 8.75
C ALA A 365 -4.17 9.85 10.00
N ILE A 366 -3.01 10.18 10.59
CA ILE A 366 -2.52 9.54 11.83
C ILE A 366 -3.41 9.92 13.01
N GLY A 367 -3.69 11.22 13.19
CA GLY A 367 -4.49 11.73 14.31
C GLY A 367 -5.92 11.18 14.32
N GLN A 368 -6.52 11.01 13.16
CA GLN A 368 -7.85 10.42 12.99
C GLN A 368 -7.83 8.89 12.88
N ARG A 369 -6.65 8.24 12.82
CA ARG A 369 -6.46 6.79 12.59
C ARG A 369 -7.15 6.32 11.32
N LEU A 370 -7.00 7.08 10.24
CA LEU A 370 -7.60 6.86 8.92
C LEU A 370 -6.54 6.70 7.81
N PRO A 371 -5.79 5.60 7.79
CA PRO A 371 -4.93 5.32 6.65
C PRO A 371 -5.78 5.01 5.42
N SER A 372 -5.47 5.63 4.28
CA SER A 372 -6.11 5.36 3.00
C SER A 372 -5.10 5.46 1.86
N GLU A 373 -5.41 4.89 0.70
CA GLU A 373 -4.61 5.00 -0.52
C GLU A 373 -4.42 6.46 -0.97
N ALA A 374 -5.43 7.30 -0.72
CA ALA A 374 -5.34 8.73 -0.98
C ALA A 374 -4.38 9.42 0.01
N SER A 375 -4.55 9.19 1.32
CA SER A 375 -3.70 9.81 2.34
C SER A 375 -2.24 9.35 2.25
N LEU A 376 -1.98 8.11 1.79
CA LEU A 376 -0.64 7.60 1.50
C LEU A 376 0.03 8.42 0.39
N ARG A 377 -0.68 8.63 -0.75
CA ARG A 377 -0.15 9.41 -1.87
C ARG A 377 0.06 10.87 -1.52
N PHE A 378 -0.94 11.53 -0.92
CA PHE A 378 -0.80 12.92 -0.47
C PHE A 378 0.31 13.08 0.57
N GLY A 379 0.40 12.17 1.54
CA GLY A 379 1.44 12.19 2.57
C GLY A 379 2.87 12.01 2.04
N ARG A 380 3.04 11.41 0.86
CA ARG A 380 4.32 11.31 0.14
C ARG A 380 4.53 12.47 -0.83
N GLY A 381 3.45 13.11 -1.27
CA GLY A 381 3.44 14.25 -2.17
C GLY A 381 2.81 13.93 -3.53
N VAL A 382 1.86 14.76 -3.92
CA VAL A 382 1.19 14.71 -5.23
C VAL A 382 1.46 16.01 -5.97
N PRO A 383 1.89 15.97 -7.24
CA PRO A 383 2.22 17.17 -7.99
C PRO A 383 0.97 17.94 -8.41
N ALA A 384 0.93 19.26 -8.14
CA ALA A 384 -0.18 20.13 -8.55
C ALA A 384 -0.43 20.14 -10.07
N ALA A 385 0.60 19.90 -10.87
CA ALA A 385 0.49 19.84 -12.33
C ALA A 385 -0.36 18.66 -12.83
N GLY A 386 -0.49 17.58 -12.03
CA GLY A 386 -1.27 16.38 -12.39
C GLY A 386 -2.80 16.57 -12.29
N CYS A 387 -3.28 17.51 -11.45
CA CYS A 387 -4.70 17.66 -11.15
C CYS A 387 -5.60 17.82 -12.39
N PRO A 388 -5.32 18.72 -13.37
CA PRO A 388 -6.20 18.89 -14.52
C PRO A 388 -6.29 17.65 -15.43
N GLY A 389 -5.16 16.96 -15.63
CA GLY A 389 -5.12 15.74 -16.44
C GLY A 389 -5.96 14.62 -15.83
N ALA A 390 -5.79 14.39 -14.53
CA ALA A 390 -6.53 13.37 -13.80
C ALA A 390 -8.03 13.68 -13.73
N ALA A 391 -8.42 14.94 -13.50
CA ALA A 391 -9.84 15.35 -13.52
C ALA A 391 -10.50 15.09 -14.88
N ARG A 392 -9.82 15.46 -15.97
CA ARG A 392 -10.31 15.20 -17.35
C ARG A 392 -10.42 13.71 -17.66
N ARG A 393 -9.40 12.94 -17.25
CA ARG A 393 -9.39 11.48 -17.43
C ARG A 393 -10.57 10.82 -16.72
N ALA A 394 -10.82 11.21 -15.47
CA ALA A 394 -11.93 10.69 -14.68
C ALA A 394 -13.29 11.11 -15.29
N ALA A 395 -13.45 12.36 -15.72
CA ALA A 395 -14.66 12.83 -16.37
C ALA A 395 -14.97 12.06 -17.65
N GLU A 396 -13.98 11.79 -18.50
CA GLU A 396 -14.18 10.98 -19.72
C GLU A 396 -14.53 9.52 -19.40
N LEU A 397 -13.89 8.91 -18.41
CA LEU A 397 -14.23 7.55 -17.99
C LEU A 397 -15.64 7.48 -17.37
N MET A 398 -16.05 8.47 -16.56
CA MET A 398 -17.41 8.54 -16.04
C MET A 398 -18.44 8.71 -17.16
N ARG A 399 -18.16 9.60 -18.13
CA ARG A 399 -19.02 9.77 -19.31
C ARG A 399 -19.21 8.45 -20.07
N ARG A 400 -18.16 7.66 -20.25
CA ARG A 400 -18.21 6.36 -20.95
C ARG A 400 -18.93 5.27 -20.15
N HIS A 401 -18.74 5.25 -18.82
CA HIS A 401 -19.12 4.10 -17.98
C HIS A 401 -20.31 4.37 -17.04
N ALA A 402 -20.63 5.64 -16.78
CA ALA A 402 -21.80 6.03 -16.04
C ALA A 402 -22.82 6.81 -16.91
N GLY A 403 -22.48 7.06 -18.17
CA GLY A 403 -23.26 7.91 -19.06
C GLY A 403 -23.14 9.39 -18.71
N GLY A 404 -24.06 10.17 -19.22
CA GLY A 404 -24.10 11.60 -18.96
C GLY A 404 -23.24 12.44 -19.91
N THR A 405 -23.12 13.71 -19.57
CA THR A 405 -22.43 14.73 -20.37
C THR A 405 -21.45 15.49 -19.49
N VAL A 406 -20.22 15.66 -19.96
CA VAL A 406 -19.19 16.45 -19.26
C VAL A 406 -19.47 17.93 -19.50
N ALA A 407 -19.56 18.73 -18.45
CA ALA A 407 -19.67 20.19 -18.55
C ALA A 407 -18.43 20.77 -19.23
N ARG A 408 -18.63 21.89 -19.94
CA ARG A 408 -17.53 22.58 -20.64
C ARG A 408 -16.57 23.24 -19.65
N GLY A 409 -15.29 23.05 -19.91
CA GLY A 409 -14.22 23.62 -19.13
C GLY A 409 -14.01 22.88 -17.79
N LEU A 410 -12.97 23.30 -17.11
CA LEU A 410 -12.57 22.81 -15.79
C LEU A 410 -12.54 24.02 -14.86
N VAL A 411 -13.15 23.94 -13.68
CA VAL A 411 -12.90 24.93 -12.63
C VAL A 411 -11.54 24.64 -12.03
N ASP A 412 -10.58 25.50 -12.27
CA ASP A 412 -9.16 25.32 -11.89
C ASP A 412 -8.68 26.53 -11.08
N VAL A 413 -8.52 26.34 -9.79
CA VAL A 413 -8.06 27.36 -8.86
C VAL A 413 -6.64 27.03 -8.44
N TYR A 414 -5.67 27.85 -8.88
CA TYR A 414 -4.24 27.70 -8.61
C TYR A 414 -3.65 29.05 -8.16
N PRO A 415 -3.83 29.45 -6.86
CA PRO A 415 -3.49 30.79 -6.38
C PRO A 415 -2.00 31.11 -6.47
N ARG A 416 -1.14 30.12 -6.31
CA ARG A 416 0.31 30.26 -6.33
C ARG A 416 0.93 29.19 -7.23
N PRO A 417 0.98 29.39 -8.55
CA PRO A 417 1.59 28.47 -9.48
C PRO A 417 3.05 28.18 -9.12
N GLN A 418 3.39 26.89 -9.08
CA GLN A 418 4.77 26.46 -8.84
C GLN A 418 5.61 26.70 -10.08
N GLU A 419 6.75 27.35 -9.91
CA GLU A 419 7.73 27.54 -10.98
C GLU A 419 8.42 26.21 -11.32
N ALA A 420 8.84 26.08 -12.59
CA ALA A 420 9.62 24.93 -13.04
C ALA A 420 10.99 24.93 -12.33
N ARG A 421 11.30 23.82 -11.66
CA ARG A 421 12.57 23.68 -10.95
C ARG A 421 13.68 23.34 -11.92
N THR A 422 14.81 24.04 -11.82
CA THR A 422 16.04 23.71 -12.51
C THR A 422 17.15 23.47 -11.50
N VAL A 423 17.82 22.31 -11.61
CA VAL A 423 18.96 21.94 -10.75
C VAL A 423 20.22 22.00 -11.60
N ARG A 424 21.24 22.70 -11.10
CA ARG A 424 22.55 22.77 -11.74
C ARG A 424 23.41 21.59 -11.29
N LEU A 425 23.79 20.70 -12.22
CA LEU A 425 24.70 19.59 -11.98
C LEU A 425 26.12 19.97 -12.43
N PRO A 426 27.08 20.15 -11.50
CA PRO A 426 28.47 20.39 -11.86
C PRO A 426 29.09 19.24 -12.68
N ALA A 427 30.06 19.55 -13.54
CA ALA A 427 30.66 18.58 -14.45
C ALA A 427 31.34 17.39 -13.74
N ASP A 428 31.96 17.63 -12.60
CA ASP A 428 32.73 16.68 -11.80
C ASP A 428 31.91 16.02 -10.66
N GLU A 429 30.67 16.48 -10.43
CA GLU A 429 29.89 16.07 -9.25
C GLU A 429 29.55 14.56 -9.27
N VAL A 430 29.22 14.03 -10.42
CA VAL A 430 28.92 12.60 -10.56
C VAL A 430 30.15 11.76 -10.18
N ALA A 431 31.32 12.09 -10.75
CA ALA A 431 32.55 11.38 -10.45
C ALA A 431 33.00 11.57 -9.00
N ARG A 432 32.82 12.77 -8.45
CA ARG A 432 33.16 13.09 -7.06
C ARG A 432 32.34 12.27 -6.04
N VAL A 433 31.03 12.14 -6.29
CA VAL A 433 30.13 11.45 -5.35
C VAL A 433 30.21 9.94 -5.54
N LEU A 434 30.19 9.44 -6.78
CA LEU A 434 30.14 8.01 -7.05
C LEU A 434 31.52 7.34 -7.05
N GLY A 435 32.60 8.10 -7.12
CA GLY A 435 33.95 7.53 -7.31
C GLY A 435 34.14 6.86 -8.67
N ALA A 436 33.22 7.07 -9.63
CA ALA A 436 33.21 6.46 -10.94
C ALA A 436 32.96 7.50 -12.02
N ASN A 437 33.65 7.40 -13.13
CA ASN A 437 33.45 8.30 -14.26
C ASN A 437 32.35 7.75 -15.19
N ILE A 438 31.17 8.40 -15.19
CA ILE A 438 30.07 8.11 -16.11
C ILE A 438 30.13 9.14 -17.25
N PRO A 439 30.19 8.71 -18.53
CA PRO A 439 30.25 9.65 -19.66
C PRO A 439 29.05 10.62 -19.68
N GLU A 440 29.28 11.90 -20.00
CA GLU A 440 28.22 12.92 -20.05
C GLU A 440 27.04 12.50 -20.96
N ALA A 441 27.32 11.84 -22.08
CA ALA A 441 26.28 11.34 -22.96
C ALA A 441 25.34 10.35 -22.26
N GLU A 442 25.86 9.49 -21.39
CA GLU A 442 25.08 8.54 -20.60
C GLU A 442 24.31 9.27 -19.48
N VAL A 443 24.94 10.23 -18.80
CA VAL A 443 24.26 11.10 -17.81
C VAL A 443 23.04 11.78 -18.44
N ARG A 444 23.23 12.38 -19.63
CA ARG A 444 22.14 13.04 -20.37
C ARG A 444 21.04 12.06 -20.76
N ARG A 445 21.42 10.89 -21.29
CA ARG A 445 20.47 9.85 -21.68
C ARG A 445 19.58 9.43 -20.50
N ILE A 446 20.19 9.15 -19.35
CA ILE A 446 19.48 8.75 -18.13
C ILE A 446 18.51 9.84 -17.67
N LEU A 447 18.99 11.08 -17.51
CA LEU A 447 18.14 12.16 -17.04
C LEU A 447 16.97 12.45 -17.99
N VAL A 448 17.20 12.39 -19.30
CA VAL A 448 16.13 12.55 -20.32
C VAL A 448 15.13 11.40 -20.24
N SER A 449 15.56 10.15 -20.06
CA SER A 449 14.66 9.00 -19.95
C SER A 449 13.76 9.08 -18.70
N LEU A 450 14.21 9.76 -17.64
CA LEU A 450 13.43 10.06 -16.45
C LEU A 450 12.51 11.29 -16.59
N GLY A 451 12.46 11.89 -17.79
CA GLY A 451 11.60 13.02 -18.11
C GLY A 451 12.19 14.38 -17.78
N CYS A 452 13.47 14.46 -17.43
CA CYS A 452 14.16 15.74 -17.25
C CYS A 452 14.52 16.38 -18.60
N THR A 453 14.59 17.71 -18.64
CA THR A 453 15.22 18.45 -19.74
C THR A 453 16.66 18.76 -19.37
N VAL A 454 17.61 18.60 -20.31
CA VAL A 454 19.04 18.80 -20.00
C VAL A 454 19.66 19.76 -21.01
N ALA A 455 20.08 20.91 -20.52
CA ALA A 455 20.79 21.92 -21.28
C ALA A 455 22.24 22.08 -20.79
N ALA A 456 23.12 22.60 -21.66
CA ALA A 456 24.47 22.98 -21.23
C ALA A 456 24.41 24.25 -20.36
N ALA A 457 25.27 24.32 -19.34
CA ALA A 457 25.46 25.47 -18.47
C ALA A 457 26.94 25.89 -18.44
N GLU A 458 27.23 26.96 -17.75
CA GLU A 458 28.61 27.49 -17.64
C GLU A 458 29.56 26.48 -16.99
N ARG A 459 30.84 26.53 -17.39
CA ARG A 459 31.94 25.70 -16.84
C ARG A 459 31.71 24.20 -16.98
N GLY A 460 31.05 23.75 -18.08
CA GLY A 460 30.79 22.33 -18.33
C GLY A 460 29.71 21.72 -17.45
N ALA A 461 29.00 22.50 -16.64
CA ALA A 461 27.86 22.01 -15.87
C ALA A 461 26.64 21.74 -16.76
N LEU A 462 25.68 20.99 -16.24
CA LEU A 462 24.38 20.78 -16.86
C LEU A 462 23.29 21.54 -16.08
N ALA A 463 22.39 22.22 -16.80
CA ALA A 463 21.14 22.74 -16.25
C ALA A 463 20.04 21.69 -16.49
N VAL A 464 19.56 21.09 -15.42
CA VAL A 464 18.59 19.99 -15.49
C VAL A 464 17.23 20.52 -15.05
N GLY A 465 16.30 20.65 -16.01
CA GLY A 465 14.91 21.00 -15.72
C GLY A 465 14.16 19.76 -15.22
N VAL A 466 13.66 19.86 -13.98
CA VAL A 466 13.00 18.75 -13.27
C VAL A 466 11.53 18.68 -13.66
N PRO A 467 11.00 17.51 -14.06
CA PRO A 467 9.59 17.38 -14.35
C PRO A 467 8.74 17.56 -13.07
N ALA A 468 7.57 18.15 -13.20
CA ALA A 468 6.69 18.46 -12.07
C ALA A 468 6.26 17.21 -11.25
N THR A 469 6.38 16.03 -11.82
CA THR A 469 6.09 14.75 -11.15
C THR A 469 7.19 14.32 -10.16
N ARG A 470 8.41 14.89 -10.26
CA ARG A 470 9.55 14.54 -9.42
C ARG A 470 9.74 15.59 -8.33
N LEU A 471 8.99 15.44 -7.25
CA LEU A 471 9.03 16.35 -6.09
C LEU A 471 10.29 16.16 -5.24
N ASP A 472 10.95 15.04 -5.39
CA ASP A 472 12.17 14.59 -4.71
C ASP A 472 13.43 15.27 -5.25
N LEU A 473 13.52 15.60 -6.54
CA LEU A 473 14.71 16.15 -7.19
C LEU A 473 14.86 17.64 -6.90
N ALA A 474 15.72 18.00 -5.95
CA ALA A 474 15.90 19.37 -5.48
C ALA A 474 17.35 19.88 -5.52
N ILE A 475 18.32 18.99 -5.35
CA ILE A 475 19.74 19.30 -5.26
C ILE A 475 20.57 18.41 -6.22
N PRO A 476 21.83 18.74 -6.51
CA PRO A 476 22.69 17.93 -7.39
C PRO A 476 22.83 16.47 -6.95
N ALA A 477 22.87 16.21 -5.65
CA ALA A 477 22.99 14.85 -5.13
C ALA A 477 21.80 13.96 -5.53
N ASP A 478 20.59 14.51 -5.61
CA ASP A 478 19.40 13.77 -6.04
C ASP A 478 19.55 13.32 -7.51
N LEU A 479 20.14 14.18 -8.37
CA LEU A 479 20.42 13.81 -9.76
C LEU A 479 21.51 12.74 -9.86
N VAL A 480 22.50 12.78 -8.96
CA VAL A 480 23.55 11.76 -8.91
C VAL A 480 22.95 10.42 -8.46
N GLU A 481 22.03 10.41 -7.52
CA GLU A 481 21.27 9.20 -7.12
C GLU A 481 20.55 8.59 -8.32
N GLU A 482 19.82 9.39 -9.09
CA GLU A 482 19.11 8.96 -10.29
C GLU A 482 20.05 8.33 -11.32
N ILE A 483 21.20 8.97 -11.55
CA ILE A 483 22.22 8.44 -12.47
C ILE A 483 22.78 7.12 -11.97
N ALA A 484 23.06 7.01 -10.68
CA ALA A 484 23.63 5.81 -10.07
C ALA A 484 22.65 4.61 -10.13
N ARG A 485 21.40 4.81 -9.72
CA ARG A 485 20.39 3.74 -9.66
C ARG A 485 20.00 3.21 -11.06
N ILE A 486 19.90 4.09 -12.07
CA ILE A 486 19.60 3.67 -13.45
C ILE A 486 20.82 3.05 -14.13
N THR A 487 22.04 3.56 -13.83
CA THR A 487 23.29 2.92 -14.28
C THR A 487 23.44 1.52 -13.68
N GLY A 488 23.01 1.34 -12.45
CA GLY A 488 23.12 0.14 -11.63
C GLY A 488 24.33 0.21 -10.69
N TYR A 489 24.10 0.09 -9.40
CA TYR A 489 25.13 0.17 -8.34
C TYR A 489 26.23 -0.90 -8.50
N HIS A 490 25.92 -2.05 -9.10
CA HIS A 490 26.91 -3.11 -9.39
C HIS A 490 28.00 -2.68 -10.38
N ARG A 491 27.78 -1.61 -11.17
CA ARG A 491 28.76 -1.04 -12.11
C ARG A 491 29.71 -0.03 -11.45
N ILE A 492 29.42 0.38 -10.22
CA ILE A 492 30.25 1.31 -9.45
C ILE A 492 31.36 0.48 -8.78
N PRO A 493 32.64 0.76 -9.05
CA PRO A 493 33.73 -0.02 -8.50
C PRO A 493 33.86 0.17 -6.99
N SER A 494 34.13 -0.90 -6.27
CA SER A 494 34.49 -0.82 -4.85
C SER A 494 35.89 -0.23 -4.70
N ALA A 495 36.02 0.83 -3.89
CA ALA A 495 37.32 1.38 -3.54
C ALA A 495 37.62 1.06 -2.07
N PRO A 496 38.80 0.48 -1.75
CA PRO A 496 39.21 0.33 -0.36
C PRO A 496 39.42 1.71 0.27
N MET A 497 39.14 1.83 1.55
CA MET A 497 39.54 3.01 2.32
C MET A 497 41.07 3.07 2.35
N SER A 498 41.61 4.23 1.97
CA SER A 498 43.04 4.48 2.05
C SER A 498 43.28 5.67 3.01
N GLY A 499 44.13 5.49 3.96
CA GLY A 499 44.49 6.51 4.96
C GLY A 499 45.27 5.91 6.10
N GLU A 500 45.84 6.76 6.93
CA GLU A 500 46.36 6.37 8.21
C GLU A 500 45.18 6.17 9.18
N PHE A 501 45.14 5.03 9.84
CA PHE A 501 44.16 4.80 10.90
C PHE A 501 44.82 5.17 12.22
N ASP A 502 44.16 6.03 12.99
CA ASP A 502 44.56 6.23 14.37
C ASP A 502 44.50 4.88 15.11
N PRO A 503 45.52 4.55 15.92
CA PRO A 503 45.45 3.34 16.72
C PRO A 503 44.22 3.40 17.63
N PRO A 504 43.53 2.24 17.86
CA PRO A 504 42.39 2.22 18.75
C PRO A 504 42.76 2.78 20.11
N CYS A 505 41.95 3.72 20.58
CA CYS A 505 42.12 4.25 21.94
C CYS A 505 41.71 3.16 22.93
N PRO A 506 42.63 2.69 23.81
CA PRO A 506 42.28 1.66 24.78
C PRO A 506 41.17 2.16 25.72
N ASP A 507 40.11 1.38 25.87
CA ASP A 507 39.10 1.59 26.89
C ASP A 507 39.32 0.65 28.06
N ALA A 508 39.97 1.15 29.11
CA ALA A 508 40.28 0.35 30.27
C ALA A 508 39.05 -0.24 30.98
N ALA A 509 37.88 0.36 30.82
CA ALA A 509 36.64 -0.15 31.38
C ALA A 509 36.17 -1.39 30.59
N LEU A 510 36.14 -1.30 29.25
CA LEU A 510 35.81 -2.44 28.39
C LEU A 510 36.80 -3.59 28.56
N ASP A 511 38.11 -3.28 28.58
CA ASP A 511 39.15 -4.30 28.81
C ASP A 511 38.99 -5.00 30.18
N ALA A 512 38.48 -4.27 31.20
CA ALA A 512 38.23 -4.87 32.52
C ALA A 512 36.96 -5.74 32.51
N GLU A 513 35.91 -5.33 31.75
CA GLU A 513 34.69 -6.11 31.56
C GLU A 513 35.00 -7.43 30.84
N ASP A 514 35.74 -7.38 29.73
CA ASP A 514 36.13 -8.57 28.97
C ASP A 514 36.93 -9.56 29.84
N ARG A 515 37.93 -9.06 30.58
CA ARG A 515 38.69 -9.90 31.50
C ARG A 515 37.84 -10.50 32.62
N ALA A 516 36.82 -9.76 33.11
CA ALA A 516 35.90 -10.29 34.12
C ALA A 516 35.02 -11.40 33.54
N CYS A 517 34.49 -11.20 32.35
CA CYS A 517 33.72 -12.22 31.63
C CYS A 517 34.56 -13.47 31.36
N ASP A 518 35.76 -13.33 30.81
CA ASP A 518 36.69 -14.45 30.55
C ASP A 518 37.03 -15.24 31.82
N ALA A 519 37.28 -14.55 32.93
CA ALA A 519 37.55 -15.20 34.21
C ALA A 519 36.33 -15.99 34.73
N LEU A 520 35.13 -15.46 34.60
CA LEU A 520 33.89 -16.14 35.02
C LEU A 520 33.60 -17.37 34.15
N VAL A 521 33.77 -17.24 32.85
CA VAL A 521 33.66 -18.38 31.91
C VAL A 521 34.69 -19.46 32.26
N ALA A 522 35.97 -19.08 32.55
CA ALA A 522 36.97 -20.01 32.99
C ALA A 522 36.67 -20.70 34.33
N CYS A 523 35.88 -20.06 35.20
CA CYS A 523 35.33 -20.68 36.42
C CYS A 523 34.10 -21.59 36.17
N GLY A 524 33.68 -21.76 34.93
CA GLY A 524 32.55 -22.64 34.54
C GLY A 524 31.18 -22.01 34.67
N LEU A 525 31.09 -20.69 34.67
CA LEU A 525 29.83 -19.98 34.56
C LEU A 525 29.47 -19.72 33.09
N THR A 526 28.19 -19.64 32.81
CA THR A 526 27.64 -19.27 31.49
C THR A 526 27.18 -17.83 31.53
N GLU A 527 27.65 -17.02 30.59
CA GLU A 527 27.15 -15.68 30.40
C GLU A 527 25.71 -15.70 29.85
N VAL A 528 24.86 -14.86 30.40
CA VAL A 528 23.49 -14.67 29.93
C VAL A 528 23.22 -13.20 29.72
N ILE A 529 22.33 -12.90 28.78
CA ILE A 529 21.82 -11.55 28.48
C ILE A 529 20.35 -11.54 28.75
N THR A 530 19.91 -10.77 29.74
CA THR A 530 18.51 -10.64 30.10
C THR A 530 17.93 -9.29 29.60
N TYR A 531 16.60 -9.17 29.55
CA TYR A 531 15.95 -7.94 29.11
C TYR A 531 16.27 -6.76 30.04
N SER A 532 16.57 -5.59 29.44
CA SER A 532 16.68 -4.33 30.18
C SER A 532 15.34 -3.82 30.70
N LEU A 533 14.23 -4.36 30.19
CA LEU A 533 12.86 -4.03 30.61
C LEU A 533 12.33 -5.06 31.61
N THR A 534 11.69 -4.61 32.66
CA THR A 534 11.18 -5.46 33.75
C THR A 534 9.82 -4.98 34.25
N ASP A 535 9.15 -5.84 35.03
CA ASP A 535 8.05 -5.48 35.91
C ASP A 535 8.63 -5.17 37.31
N PRO A 536 8.47 -3.97 37.87
CA PRO A 536 8.89 -3.65 39.23
C PRO A 536 8.38 -4.62 40.30
N ALA A 537 7.24 -5.27 40.07
CA ALA A 537 6.66 -6.24 40.99
C ALA A 537 7.61 -7.37 41.38
N TRP A 538 8.56 -7.75 40.52
CA TRP A 538 9.59 -8.72 40.83
C TRP A 538 10.56 -8.21 41.89
N CYS A 539 11.03 -6.96 41.77
CA CYS A 539 11.91 -6.34 42.75
C CYS A 539 11.22 -6.18 44.11
N LEU A 540 9.91 -5.81 44.11
CA LEU A 540 9.12 -5.71 45.34
C LEU A 540 8.98 -7.08 46.02
N ARG A 541 8.67 -8.14 45.30
CA ARG A 541 8.56 -9.52 45.83
C ARG A 541 9.87 -10.03 46.43
N LEU A 542 10.98 -9.63 45.81
CA LEU A 542 12.33 -10.01 46.31
C LEU A 542 12.83 -9.12 47.47
N GLY A 543 12.07 -8.10 47.84
CA GLY A 543 12.49 -7.16 48.88
C GLY A 543 13.67 -6.27 48.50
N LEU A 544 13.96 -6.13 47.18
CA LEU A 544 15.05 -5.29 46.67
C LEU A 544 14.63 -3.79 46.65
N GLU A 545 13.36 -3.52 46.52
CA GLU A 545 12.76 -2.18 46.52
C GLU A 545 11.50 -2.17 47.35
N SER A 546 11.14 -0.98 47.86
CA SER A 546 9.92 -0.78 48.66
C SER A 546 8.69 -0.40 47.83
N ASP A 547 8.91 0.26 46.69
CA ASP A 547 7.89 0.71 45.77
C ASP A 547 8.42 0.86 44.35
N ALA A 548 7.58 1.17 43.39
CA ALA A 548 7.93 1.32 42.00
C ALA A 548 8.40 2.75 41.60
N SER A 549 8.39 3.71 42.49
CA SER A 549 8.68 5.12 42.21
C SER A 549 10.13 5.36 41.80
N GLY A 550 11.01 4.44 42.21
CA GLY A 550 12.46 4.49 41.86
C GLY A 550 12.82 3.90 40.49
N PHE A 551 11.86 3.57 39.64
CA PHE A 551 12.12 3.00 38.32
C PHE A 551 11.86 4.01 37.18
N VAL A 552 12.61 3.90 36.11
CA VAL A 552 12.34 4.64 34.87
C VAL A 552 11.21 3.95 34.12
N CYS A 553 10.06 4.60 33.99
CA CYS A 553 8.88 4.08 33.32
C CYS A 553 8.88 4.43 31.82
N LEU A 554 8.51 3.47 30.96
CA LEU A 554 8.27 3.74 29.53
C LEU A 554 6.93 4.43 29.33
N ALA A 555 6.88 5.44 28.46
CA ALA A 555 5.65 6.13 28.09
C ALA A 555 4.69 5.26 27.28
N ASN A 556 5.22 4.31 26.49
CA ASN A 556 4.46 3.46 25.57
C ASN A 556 4.99 2.02 25.57
N PRO A 557 4.87 1.25 26.68
CA PRO A 557 5.35 -0.11 26.75
C PRO A 557 4.62 -1.02 25.76
N MET A 558 5.35 -1.97 25.16
CA MET A 558 4.76 -2.93 24.22
C MET A 558 3.95 -4.02 24.92
N THR A 559 4.35 -4.40 26.14
CA THR A 559 3.67 -5.44 26.94
C THR A 559 3.53 -4.98 28.39
N ALA A 560 2.54 -5.51 29.11
CA ALA A 560 2.23 -5.12 30.48
C ALA A 560 3.28 -5.56 31.49
N ASP A 561 4.08 -6.56 31.18
CA ASP A 561 5.13 -7.14 32.02
C ASP A 561 6.54 -6.55 31.77
N ARG A 562 6.65 -5.60 30.83
CA ARG A 562 7.92 -4.96 30.43
C ARG A 562 7.77 -3.44 30.36
N THR A 563 7.36 -2.85 31.47
CA THR A 563 6.97 -1.43 31.54
C THR A 563 8.05 -0.48 32.06
N HIS A 564 9.08 -0.98 32.72
CA HIS A 564 10.12 -0.18 33.36
C HIS A 564 11.53 -0.68 33.02
N LEU A 565 12.51 0.21 33.07
CA LEU A 565 13.92 -0.16 32.98
C LEU A 565 14.39 -0.79 34.29
N ARG A 566 15.21 -1.86 34.21
CA ARG A 566 15.71 -2.62 35.36
C ARG A 566 16.65 -1.79 36.24
N ARG A 567 16.52 -1.89 37.55
CA ARG A 567 17.48 -1.39 38.54
C ARG A 567 18.41 -2.46 39.08
N HIS A 568 18.04 -3.72 38.92
CA HIS A 568 18.79 -4.90 39.40
C HIS A 568 18.83 -5.96 38.31
N LEU A 569 19.92 -6.75 38.27
CA LEU A 569 20.05 -7.90 37.37
C LEU A 569 19.38 -9.16 37.92
N LEU A 570 19.19 -9.23 39.24
CA LEU A 570 18.72 -10.44 39.93
C LEU A 570 17.36 -10.95 39.44
N PRO A 571 16.35 -10.12 39.17
CA PRO A 571 15.06 -10.60 38.62
C PRO A 571 15.22 -11.36 37.30
N GLY A 572 15.98 -10.82 36.33
CA GLY A 572 16.23 -11.48 35.06
C GLY A 572 17.03 -12.77 35.19
N LEU A 573 18.03 -12.77 36.07
CA LEU A 573 18.81 -13.99 36.38
C LEU A 573 17.94 -15.07 37.02
N LEU A 574 17.01 -14.72 37.93
CA LEU A 574 16.07 -15.67 38.53
C LEU A 574 15.03 -16.21 37.53
N GLU A 575 14.53 -15.38 36.60
CA GLU A 575 13.70 -15.85 35.49
C GLU A 575 14.45 -16.87 34.62
N THR A 576 15.71 -16.56 34.30
CA THR A 576 16.61 -17.45 33.54
C THR A 576 16.87 -18.76 34.29
N LEU A 577 17.15 -18.69 35.59
CA LEU A 577 17.30 -19.86 36.44
C LEU A 577 16.06 -20.74 36.45
N GLN A 578 14.89 -20.16 36.70
CA GLN A 578 13.62 -20.87 36.72
C GLN A 578 13.34 -21.61 35.42
N HIS A 579 13.68 -20.98 34.30
CA HIS A 579 13.52 -21.61 32.99
C HIS A 579 14.46 -22.79 32.80
N ASN A 580 15.73 -22.62 33.13
CA ASN A 580 16.77 -23.63 32.89
C ASN A 580 16.69 -24.84 33.86
N LEU A 581 16.26 -24.64 35.12
CA LEU A 581 16.08 -25.73 36.08
C LEU A 581 15.03 -26.78 35.65
N ARG A 582 14.17 -26.47 34.67
CA ARG A 582 13.28 -27.45 34.06
C ARG A 582 14.00 -28.49 33.19
N HIS A 583 15.22 -28.18 32.79
CA HIS A 583 15.98 -28.98 31.82
C HIS A 583 17.29 -29.52 32.39
N VAL A 584 17.90 -28.81 33.34
CA VAL A 584 19.21 -29.19 33.91
C VAL A 584 19.19 -29.04 35.41
N GLY A 585 19.90 -29.92 36.11
CA GLY A 585 19.99 -29.92 37.59
C GLY A 585 21.01 -28.94 38.17
N ARG A 586 21.92 -28.39 37.33
CA ARG A 586 22.92 -27.40 37.73
C ARG A 586 22.85 -26.20 36.82
N VAL A 587 22.77 -25.01 37.39
CA VAL A 587 22.81 -23.74 36.69
C VAL A 587 23.82 -22.84 37.35
N ALA A 588 24.81 -22.37 36.61
CA ALA A 588 25.82 -21.41 37.03
C ALA A 588 25.90 -20.33 35.96
N ILE A 589 25.29 -19.18 36.21
CA ILE A 589 25.13 -18.11 35.25
C ILE A 589 25.63 -16.78 35.80
N PHE A 590 26.00 -15.89 34.89
CA PHE A 590 26.31 -14.50 35.21
C PHE A 590 25.82 -13.56 34.12
N GLU A 591 25.61 -12.31 34.47
CA GLU A 591 25.35 -11.21 33.58
C GLU A 591 26.15 -9.98 34.02
N LEU A 592 26.91 -9.38 33.09
CA LEU A 592 27.57 -8.11 33.29
C LEU A 592 26.91 -7.09 32.39
N ALA A 593 26.09 -6.20 32.97
CA ALA A 593 25.25 -5.32 32.18
C ALA A 593 24.89 -4.02 32.92
N ARG A 594 24.30 -3.08 32.19
CA ARG A 594 23.82 -1.81 32.76
C ARG A 594 22.51 -2.00 33.51
N VAL A 595 22.36 -1.24 34.59
CA VAL A 595 21.10 -0.97 35.28
C VAL A 595 20.79 0.52 35.21
N TYR A 596 19.54 0.91 35.44
CA TYR A 596 19.07 2.27 35.19
C TYR A 596 18.54 2.89 36.48
N ILE A 597 19.18 3.94 36.95
CA ILE A 597 18.86 4.62 38.22
C ILE A 597 18.38 6.04 37.89
N PRO A 598 17.12 6.41 38.23
CA PRO A 598 16.67 7.79 38.09
C PRO A 598 17.54 8.72 38.94
N GLY A 599 17.98 9.84 38.41
CA GLY A 599 18.78 10.79 39.18
C GLY A 599 19.47 11.88 38.37
N GLY A 600 19.54 11.75 37.03
CA GLY A 600 20.09 12.77 36.17
C GLY A 600 19.05 13.82 35.76
N GLU A 601 19.49 15.01 35.35
CA GLU A 601 18.58 16.08 34.90
C GLU A 601 17.79 15.72 33.63
N GLN A 602 18.34 14.90 32.74
CA GLN A 602 17.72 14.51 31.46
C GLN A 602 17.72 12.98 31.20
N LEU A 603 18.73 12.27 31.66
CA LEU A 603 18.90 10.84 31.46
C LEU A 603 19.16 10.13 32.79
N PRO A 604 18.74 8.86 32.95
CA PRO A 604 19.08 8.06 34.13
C PRO A 604 20.59 7.78 34.18
N GLU A 605 21.12 7.52 35.36
CA GLU A 605 22.43 6.93 35.51
C GLU A 605 22.43 5.47 35.05
N GLU A 606 23.49 5.05 34.34
CA GLU A 606 23.60 3.70 33.76
C GLU A 606 24.82 2.93 34.28
N PRO A 607 24.94 2.69 35.59
CA PRO A 607 26.09 1.97 36.14
C PRO A 607 26.10 0.51 35.66
N ARG A 608 27.31 0.02 35.40
CA ARG A 608 27.55 -1.40 35.16
C ARG A 608 27.42 -2.19 36.47
N ARG A 609 26.79 -3.36 36.38
CA ARG A 609 26.66 -4.31 37.49
C ARG A 609 27.00 -5.72 36.99
N LEU A 610 27.62 -6.48 37.87
CA LEU A 610 27.82 -7.91 37.69
C LEU A 610 26.86 -8.66 38.61
N GLY A 611 26.04 -9.53 38.04
CA GLY A 611 25.16 -10.45 38.75
C GLY A 611 25.64 -11.88 38.54
N LEU A 612 25.63 -12.66 39.62
CA LEU A 612 26.01 -14.08 39.61
C LEU A 612 24.87 -14.88 40.25
N LEU A 613 24.57 -16.04 39.68
CA LEU A 613 23.59 -16.95 40.24
C LEU A 613 24.01 -18.40 40.05
N LEU A 614 24.09 -19.12 41.16
CA LEU A 614 24.51 -20.52 41.22
C LEU A 614 23.38 -21.35 41.83
N SER A 615 23.08 -22.48 41.26
CA SER A 615 22.11 -23.45 41.77
C SER A 615 22.49 -24.86 41.38
N GLY A 616 22.30 -25.78 42.31
CA GLY A 616 22.64 -27.20 42.14
C GLY A 616 24.06 -27.53 42.60
N PRO A 617 24.57 -28.73 42.31
CA PRO A 617 25.83 -29.22 42.81
C PRO A 617 27.04 -28.39 42.32
N SER A 618 28.09 -28.26 43.14
CA SER A 618 29.28 -27.48 42.86
C SER A 618 30.06 -27.97 41.63
N SER A 619 29.99 -29.28 41.36
CA SER A 619 30.60 -29.94 40.19
C SER A 619 29.60 -30.90 39.52
N PRO A 620 29.78 -31.23 38.22
CA PRO A 620 29.00 -32.31 37.61
C PRO A 620 29.27 -33.66 38.29
N PRO A 621 28.27 -34.55 38.39
CA PRO A 621 28.51 -35.92 38.92
C PRO A 621 29.56 -36.63 38.08
N TRP A 622 30.45 -37.37 38.75
CA TRP A 622 31.47 -38.20 38.10
C TRP A 622 31.61 -39.53 38.84
N TRP A 623 32.27 -40.52 38.25
CA TRP A 623 32.34 -41.88 38.81
C TRP A 623 32.97 -41.96 40.21
N GLY A 624 33.82 -41.01 40.57
CA GLY A 624 34.46 -40.96 41.90
C GLY A 624 33.63 -40.22 42.97
N GLU A 625 32.70 -39.37 42.54
CA GLU A 625 31.80 -38.57 43.42
C GLU A 625 30.45 -38.38 42.72
N PRO A 626 29.58 -39.40 42.78
CA PRO A 626 28.31 -39.37 42.07
C PRO A 626 27.29 -38.31 42.60
N GLU A 627 27.46 -37.85 43.84
CA GLU A 627 26.65 -36.80 44.46
C GLU A 627 27.57 -35.72 45.03
N PRO A 628 28.12 -34.82 44.22
CA PRO A 628 28.96 -33.73 44.71
C PRO A 628 28.15 -32.79 45.62
N PRO A 629 28.79 -32.14 46.60
CA PRO A 629 28.15 -31.21 47.52
C PRO A 629 27.54 -30.02 46.80
N LEU A 630 26.50 -29.42 47.38
CA LEU A 630 25.82 -28.22 46.88
C LEU A 630 26.76 -27.00 46.93
#